data_493b80771125eb7087d1b2d8560388e0
#
_entry.id   493b80771125eb7087d1b2d8560388e0
#
_cell.length_a   1.000
_cell.length_b   1.000
_cell.length_c   1.000
_cell.angle_alpha   90.00
_cell.angle_beta   90.00
_cell.angle_gamma   90.00
#
_symmetry.space_group_name_H-M   'P 1'
#
loop_
_entity.id
_entity.type
_entity.pdbx_description
1 polymer ?
#
loop_
_entity_poly.entity_id
_entity_poly.type
_entity_poly.pdbx_seq_one_letter_code
_entity_poly.pdbx_strand_id
1 'polypeptide(L)'
;MVAAAGGKVAKLSGRGLGHTGGTLDKLEAIPGFDINVSKENFINFVNKSGLVIAGQTQNIVPADKKIYALRDVTATIDSIPLIAASIMSKKIASGSDAILLDVKYGDGAFMKTKEDAEKLAEAMVSIGKGLNRNTSAAITLNGEPLGYAIGNALEIQEVIEVLSDRGPEDLRELCLRLGAQMLKLSNIEVDVNKGRAILEEVLKNGKALEKLKELVANQGGDVSVIEDKNLFTIAEIAHEVKAQEEGYVYELNAEKVGIASLLAGAGRETKDDVIDYGAGIILSKKMGSYVNKGDILATIYTSDMSRIEKSEEMLLSAYTMSNEKPAKADIIHKIIE
;
A
#
# COMPACT_ATOMS: atom_id res chain seq x y z
N MET A 1 -2.08 11.09 -8.04
CA MET A 1 -2.87 12.24 -7.58
C MET A 1 -1.98 13.45 -7.27
N VAL A 2 -1.10 13.41 -6.26
CA VAL A 2 -0.25 14.55 -5.84
C VAL A 2 0.63 15.07 -6.99
N ALA A 3 1.24 14.19 -7.79
CA ALA A 3 2.03 14.60 -8.96
C ALA A 3 1.16 15.26 -10.04
N ALA A 4 -0.09 14.82 -10.23
CA ALA A 4 -1.04 15.47 -11.14
C ALA A 4 -1.49 16.85 -10.64
N ALA A 5 -1.42 17.11 -9.33
CA ALA A 5 -1.68 18.41 -8.70
C ALA A 5 -0.44 19.31 -8.65
N GLY A 6 0.67 18.95 -9.31
CA GLY A 6 1.89 19.75 -9.40
C GLY A 6 2.97 19.41 -8.37
N GLY A 7 2.75 18.41 -7.51
CA GLY A 7 3.77 17.93 -6.57
C GLY A 7 4.86 17.13 -7.26
N LYS A 8 6.04 17.06 -6.64
CA LYS A 8 7.12 16.17 -7.09
C LYS A 8 7.24 15.01 -6.11
N VAL A 9 6.94 13.79 -6.58
CA VAL A 9 6.92 12.57 -5.77
C VAL A 9 8.06 11.64 -6.20
N ALA A 10 9.10 11.62 -5.41
CA ALA A 10 10.28 10.78 -5.60
C ALA A 10 10.29 9.67 -4.55
N LYS A 11 9.80 8.47 -4.89
CA LYS A 11 9.64 7.39 -3.94
C LYS A 11 10.68 6.29 -4.12
N LEU A 12 11.46 6.04 -3.07
CA LEU A 12 12.24 4.82 -2.91
C LEU A 12 11.42 3.81 -2.11
N SER A 13 11.22 2.63 -2.66
CA SER A 13 10.38 1.59 -2.07
C SER A 13 11.12 0.27 -1.93
N GLY A 14 10.51 -0.67 -1.24
CA GLY A 14 11.00 -2.04 -1.02
C GLY A 14 10.06 -3.09 -1.60
N ARG A 15 10.55 -4.34 -1.62
CA ARG A 15 9.75 -5.52 -1.88
C ARG A 15 8.93 -5.91 -0.66
N GLY A 16 7.95 -6.75 -0.85
CA GLY A 16 7.13 -7.30 0.24
C GLY A 16 7.95 -8.11 1.25
N LEU A 17 7.52 -8.06 2.50
CA LEU A 17 8.06 -8.82 3.62
C LEU A 17 6.93 -9.56 4.33
N GLY A 18 7.05 -10.87 4.47
CA GLY A 18 6.03 -11.70 5.12
C GLY A 18 4.68 -11.55 4.42
N HIS A 19 3.63 -11.27 5.19
CA HIS A 19 2.27 -11.08 4.70
C HIS A 19 2.02 -9.74 3.98
N THR A 20 2.99 -8.82 3.99
CA THR A 20 2.81 -7.50 3.38
C THR A 20 3.22 -7.51 1.91
N GLY A 21 2.33 -7.11 1.01
CA GLY A 21 2.67 -6.89 -0.40
C GLY A 21 3.64 -5.73 -0.59
N GLY A 22 4.64 -5.88 -1.48
CA GLY A 22 5.62 -4.85 -1.77
C GLY A 22 5.17 -3.93 -2.90
N THR A 23 5.38 -2.63 -2.75
CA THR A 23 5.09 -1.67 -3.84
C THR A 23 5.83 -2.03 -5.12
N LEU A 24 7.08 -2.51 -5.02
CA LEU A 24 7.87 -2.90 -6.19
C LEU A 24 7.32 -4.15 -6.86
N ASP A 25 6.93 -5.16 -6.06
CA ASP A 25 6.35 -6.40 -6.58
C ASP A 25 5.03 -6.13 -7.33
N LYS A 26 4.21 -5.17 -6.84
CA LYS A 26 2.99 -4.74 -7.53
C LYS A 26 3.28 -4.06 -8.87
N LEU A 27 4.27 -3.17 -8.91
CA LEU A 27 4.65 -2.47 -10.15
C LEU A 27 5.30 -3.41 -11.17
N GLU A 28 6.03 -4.44 -10.73
CA GLU A 28 6.58 -5.48 -11.62
C GLU A 28 5.49 -6.36 -12.26
N ALA A 29 4.25 -6.35 -11.75
CA ALA A 29 3.12 -6.97 -12.45
C ALA A 29 2.74 -6.24 -13.74
N ILE A 30 3.18 -4.99 -13.93
CA ILE A 30 3.06 -4.26 -15.20
C ILE A 30 4.16 -4.76 -16.15
N PRO A 31 3.83 -5.36 -17.31
CA PRO A 31 4.84 -5.89 -18.23
C PRO A 31 5.89 -4.86 -18.60
N GLY A 32 7.17 -5.22 -18.46
CA GLY A 32 8.31 -4.37 -18.82
C GLY A 32 8.66 -3.26 -17.82
N PHE A 33 7.89 -3.08 -16.75
CA PHE A 33 8.18 -2.01 -15.78
C PHE A 33 9.50 -2.25 -15.04
N ASP A 34 10.45 -1.29 -15.17
CA ASP A 34 11.75 -1.37 -14.52
C ASP A 34 11.78 -0.59 -13.20
N ILE A 35 11.99 -1.32 -12.10
CA ILE A 35 12.16 -0.76 -10.76
C ILE A 35 13.61 -0.35 -10.47
N ASN A 36 14.59 -0.75 -11.32
CA ASN A 36 16.02 -0.51 -11.15
C ASN A 36 16.45 0.77 -11.86
N VAL A 37 15.93 1.89 -11.39
CA VAL A 37 16.18 3.19 -12.00
C VAL A 37 17.55 3.73 -11.58
N SER A 38 18.41 4.12 -12.55
CA SER A 38 19.67 4.78 -12.26
C SER A 38 19.45 6.13 -11.58
N LYS A 39 20.45 6.63 -10.81
CA LYS A 39 20.36 7.94 -10.16
C LYS A 39 20.05 9.07 -11.14
N GLU A 40 20.65 9.03 -12.33
CA GLU A 40 20.43 10.01 -13.39
C GLU A 40 18.99 9.98 -13.88
N ASN A 41 18.47 8.79 -14.23
CA ASN A 41 17.08 8.61 -14.66
C ASN A 41 16.08 8.95 -13.56
N PHE A 42 16.40 8.63 -12.30
CA PHE A 42 15.56 8.99 -11.15
C PHE A 42 15.33 10.51 -11.08
N ILE A 43 16.39 11.30 -11.20
CA ILE A 43 16.32 12.77 -11.21
C ILE A 43 15.59 13.25 -12.48
N ASN A 44 15.90 12.68 -13.64
CA ASN A 44 15.27 13.05 -14.91
C ASN A 44 13.76 12.81 -14.90
N PHE A 45 13.31 11.67 -14.40
CA PHE A 45 11.88 11.34 -14.33
C PHE A 45 11.14 12.27 -13.37
N VAL A 46 11.70 12.58 -12.18
CA VAL A 46 11.11 13.57 -11.27
C VAL A 46 11.00 14.94 -11.93
N ASN A 47 12.04 15.37 -12.66
CA ASN A 47 12.02 16.67 -13.32
C ASN A 47 11.04 16.72 -14.50
N LYS A 48 10.92 15.63 -15.27
CA LYS A 48 10.09 15.53 -16.48
C LYS A 48 8.61 15.36 -16.14
N SER A 49 8.28 14.39 -15.28
CA SER A 49 6.91 13.96 -15.01
C SER A 49 6.41 14.28 -13.59
N GLY A 50 7.31 14.68 -12.69
CA GLY A 50 6.98 14.91 -11.28
C GLY A 50 6.82 13.61 -10.48
N LEU A 51 7.09 12.43 -11.08
CA LEU A 51 6.84 11.14 -10.42
C LEU A 51 7.88 10.10 -10.80
N VAL A 52 8.42 9.40 -9.80
CA VAL A 52 9.23 8.19 -9.94
C VAL A 52 9.06 7.28 -8.74
N ILE A 53 8.99 5.97 -8.97
CA ILE A 53 8.98 4.94 -7.92
C ILE A 53 10.05 3.91 -8.27
N ALA A 54 11.09 3.79 -7.44
CA ALA A 54 12.21 2.92 -7.72
C ALA A 54 12.60 2.08 -6.51
N GLY A 55 13.29 0.98 -6.77
CA GLY A 55 13.95 0.16 -5.77
C GLY A 55 15.12 0.89 -5.12
N GLN A 56 15.49 0.46 -3.92
CA GLN A 56 16.69 0.98 -3.25
C GLN A 56 17.93 0.41 -3.92
N THR A 57 18.82 1.28 -4.42
CA THR A 57 20.13 0.84 -4.84
C THR A 57 21.01 0.51 -3.62
N GLN A 58 21.98 -0.40 -3.80
CA GLN A 58 22.84 -0.87 -2.70
C GLN A 58 23.63 0.26 -2.00
N ASN A 59 23.75 1.42 -2.63
CA ASN A 59 24.55 2.55 -2.17
C ASN A 59 23.75 3.64 -1.45
N ILE A 60 22.41 3.52 -1.38
CA ILE A 60 21.58 4.45 -0.61
C ILE A 60 21.55 3.95 0.83
N VAL A 61 22.03 4.73 1.78
CA VAL A 61 22.12 4.44 3.22
C VAL A 61 22.78 3.09 3.58
N PRO A 62 24.06 2.86 3.19
CA PRO A 62 24.74 1.57 3.42
C PRO A 62 24.90 1.23 4.90
N ALA A 63 24.93 2.21 5.80
CA ALA A 63 24.95 1.99 7.24
C ALA A 63 23.64 1.38 7.74
N ASP A 64 22.49 1.87 7.28
CA ASP A 64 21.19 1.32 7.65
C ASP A 64 21.05 -0.14 7.21
N LYS A 65 21.53 -0.51 6.02
CA LYS A 65 21.53 -1.90 5.56
C LYS A 65 22.26 -2.83 6.52
N LYS A 66 23.42 -2.41 7.06
CA LYS A 66 24.19 -3.22 8.02
C LYS A 66 23.48 -3.31 9.37
N ILE A 67 22.95 -2.19 9.87
CA ILE A 67 22.21 -2.13 11.14
C ILE A 67 20.94 -2.96 11.04
N TYR A 68 20.19 -2.88 9.94
CA TYR A 68 18.97 -3.64 9.72
C TYR A 68 19.23 -5.15 9.72
N ALA A 69 20.30 -5.60 9.07
CA ALA A 69 20.69 -7.02 9.08
C ALA A 69 21.05 -7.54 10.49
N LEU A 70 21.64 -6.68 11.35
CA LEU A 70 21.91 -7.03 12.74
C LEU A 70 20.63 -7.14 13.58
N ARG A 71 19.60 -6.34 13.29
CA ARG A 71 18.33 -6.37 14.03
C ARG A 71 17.63 -7.72 13.96
N ASP A 72 17.71 -8.40 12.81
CA ASP A 72 17.10 -9.72 12.62
C ASP A 72 17.67 -10.79 13.58
N VAL A 73 18.92 -10.61 14.04
CA VAL A 73 19.63 -11.62 14.85
C VAL A 73 19.88 -11.17 16.30
N THR A 74 19.48 -9.95 16.68
CA THR A 74 19.75 -9.38 18.02
C THR A 74 18.51 -9.08 18.84
N ALA A 75 17.33 -9.59 18.44
CA ALA A 75 16.03 -9.35 19.11
C ALA A 75 15.70 -7.86 19.31
N THR A 76 16.10 -6.99 18.38
CA THR A 76 15.85 -5.55 18.42
C THR A 76 14.93 -5.08 17.30
N ILE A 77 14.13 -5.99 16.71
CA ILE A 77 13.20 -5.71 15.61
C ILE A 77 12.19 -4.65 16.03
N ASP A 78 11.64 -4.74 17.25
CA ASP A 78 10.56 -3.88 17.74
C ASP A 78 11.06 -2.55 18.36
N SER A 79 12.36 -2.25 18.26
CA SER A 79 12.93 -1.03 18.80
C SER A 79 12.46 0.20 18.01
N ILE A 80 11.56 0.99 18.59
CA ILE A 80 11.03 2.22 17.98
C ILE A 80 12.14 3.16 17.46
N PRO A 81 13.21 3.48 18.23
CA PRO A 81 14.29 4.32 17.74
C PRO A 81 14.98 3.77 16.48
N LEU A 82 15.20 2.44 16.42
CA LEU A 82 15.85 1.80 15.27
C LEU A 82 14.91 1.74 14.05
N ILE A 83 13.62 1.54 14.27
CA ILE A 83 12.60 1.61 13.22
C ILE A 83 12.57 3.03 12.63
N ALA A 84 12.46 4.05 13.50
CA ALA A 84 12.42 5.45 13.10
C ALA A 84 13.68 5.87 12.33
N ALA A 85 14.87 5.52 12.82
CA ALA A 85 16.14 5.82 12.15
C ALA A 85 16.23 5.16 10.77
N SER A 86 15.83 3.89 10.66
CA SER A 86 15.85 3.14 9.39
C SER A 86 14.90 3.76 8.35
N ILE A 87 13.69 4.13 8.74
CA ILE A 87 12.71 4.76 7.84
C ILE A 87 13.19 6.14 7.40
N MET A 88 13.57 6.99 8.38
CA MET A 88 13.92 8.39 8.10
C MET A 88 15.21 8.54 7.34
N SER A 89 16.24 7.72 7.58
CA SER A 89 17.49 7.75 6.83
C SER A 89 17.27 7.63 5.32
N LYS A 90 16.33 6.78 4.89
CA LYS A 90 15.99 6.59 3.47
C LYS A 90 15.28 7.81 2.89
N LYS A 91 14.34 8.41 3.64
CA LYS A 91 13.58 9.59 3.20
C LYS A 91 14.48 10.83 3.09
N ILE A 92 15.42 10.98 4.01
CA ILE A 92 16.39 12.07 4.01
C ILE A 92 17.43 11.87 2.88
N ALA A 93 17.92 10.65 2.71
CA ALA A 93 18.88 10.33 1.66
C ALA A 93 18.30 10.49 0.24
N SER A 94 16.99 10.34 0.05
CA SER A 94 16.32 10.62 -1.22
C SER A 94 16.24 12.12 -1.55
N GLY A 95 16.59 13.00 -0.61
CA GLY A 95 16.58 14.46 -0.81
C GLY A 95 15.20 15.10 -0.66
N SER A 96 14.24 14.42 -0.03
CA SER A 96 12.87 14.95 0.15
C SER A 96 12.86 16.18 1.05
N ASP A 97 12.23 17.27 0.61
CA ASP A 97 12.02 18.49 1.39
C ASP A 97 10.78 18.39 2.30
N ALA A 98 9.75 17.68 1.83
CA ALA A 98 8.51 17.38 2.54
C ALA A 98 8.33 15.87 2.70
N ILE A 99 8.00 15.41 3.91
CA ILE A 99 7.84 13.99 4.23
C ILE A 99 6.52 13.80 4.96
N LEU A 100 5.60 13.06 4.35
CA LEU A 100 4.42 12.54 5.03
C LEU A 100 4.63 11.05 5.32
N LEU A 101 4.44 10.69 6.59
CA LEU A 101 4.54 9.31 7.07
C LEU A 101 3.14 8.77 7.33
N ASP A 102 2.79 7.66 6.70
CA ASP A 102 1.59 6.89 7.01
C ASP A 102 1.98 5.79 8.01
N VAL A 103 1.67 6.02 9.30
CA VAL A 103 2.01 5.11 10.41
C VAL A 103 0.78 4.30 10.75
N LYS A 104 0.81 3.04 10.36
CA LYS A 104 -0.33 2.15 10.53
C LYS A 104 -0.34 1.47 11.91
N TYR A 105 -1.54 1.32 12.48
CA TYR A 105 -1.79 0.50 13.68
C TYR A 105 -2.94 -0.48 13.43
N GLY A 106 -2.98 -1.55 14.21
CA GLY A 106 -4.00 -2.61 14.11
C GLY A 106 -3.41 -3.94 13.67
N ASP A 107 -4.26 -4.91 13.41
CA ASP A 107 -3.85 -6.31 13.20
C ASP A 107 -2.93 -6.50 11.99
N GLY A 108 -3.16 -5.78 10.92
CA GLY A 108 -2.31 -5.81 9.72
C GLY A 108 -1.02 -4.99 9.79
N ALA A 109 -0.75 -4.31 10.94
CA ALA A 109 0.40 -3.43 11.09
C ALA A 109 1.44 -3.97 12.06
N PHE A 110 2.69 -3.44 11.98
CA PHE A 110 3.72 -3.71 12.99
C PHE A 110 3.35 -3.10 14.35
N MET A 111 2.82 -1.87 14.35
CA MET A 111 2.31 -1.24 15.57
C MET A 111 0.90 -1.77 15.83
N LYS A 112 0.72 -2.55 16.88
CA LYS A 112 -0.58 -3.15 17.20
C LYS A 112 -1.50 -2.16 17.92
N THR A 113 -0.94 -1.16 18.62
CA THR A 113 -1.69 -0.15 19.38
C THR A 113 -1.54 1.25 18.79
N LYS A 114 -2.50 2.14 19.08
CA LYS A 114 -2.44 3.56 18.73
C LYS A 114 -1.26 4.25 19.42
N GLU A 115 -1.04 3.91 20.68
CA GLU A 115 -0.01 4.50 21.54
C GLU A 115 1.40 4.23 21.01
N ASP A 116 1.66 3.03 20.49
CA ASP A 116 2.96 2.69 19.91
C ASP A 116 3.15 3.32 18.53
N ALA A 117 2.07 3.41 17.76
CA ALA A 117 2.09 4.14 16.49
C ALA A 117 2.34 5.66 16.73
N GLU A 118 1.75 6.25 17.76
CA GLU A 118 2.00 7.64 18.14
C GLU A 118 3.47 7.86 18.52
N LYS A 119 4.04 7.03 19.39
CA LYS A 119 5.46 7.12 19.77
C LYS A 119 6.40 7.02 18.58
N LEU A 120 6.12 6.09 17.66
CA LEU A 120 6.91 5.94 16.44
C LEU A 120 6.77 7.18 15.54
N ALA A 121 5.56 7.68 15.35
CA ALA A 121 5.27 8.87 14.55
C ALA A 121 5.98 10.11 15.11
N GLU A 122 5.89 10.34 16.41
CA GLU A 122 6.55 11.46 17.11
C GLU A 122 8.08 11.41 16.94
N ALA A 123 8.68 10.22 17.13
CA ALA A 123 10.11 10.02 16.92
C ALA A 123 10.53 10.36 15.48
N MET A 124 9.79 9.90 14.48
CA MET A 124 10.10 10.16 13.09
C MET A 124 9.91 11.64 12.69
N VAL A 125 8.83 12.27 13.17
CA VAL A 125 8.59 13.71 12.94
C VAL A 125 9.68 14.54 13.58
N SER A 126 10.11 14.21 14.80
CA SER A 126 11.22 14.87 15.50
C SER A 126 12.53 14.77 14.71
N ILE A 127 12.86 13.58 14.17
CA ILE A 127 14.05 13.39 13.32
C ILE A 127 13.97 14.28 12.08
N GLY A 128 12.83 14.31 11.39
CA GLY A 128 12.65 15.11 10.19
C GLY A 128 12.82 16.61 10.45
N LYS A 129 12.16 17.11 11.50
CA LYS A 129 12.28 18.53 11.93
C LYS A 129 13.70 18.88 12.36
N GLY A 130 14.37 18.00 13.10
CA GLY A 130 15.76 18.19 13.54
C GLY A 130 16.74 18.30 12.37
N LEU A 131 16.36 17.80 11.18
CA LEU A 131 17.12 17.90 9.94
C LEU A 131 16.53 18.91 8.95
N ASN A 132 15.71 19.86 9.42
CA ASN A 132 15.06 20.91 8.64
C ASN A 132 14.25 20.35 7.45
N ARG A 133 13.54 19.20 7.65
CA ARG A 133 12.59 18.66 6.70
C ARG A 133 11.17 18.90 7.18
N ASN A 134 10.30 19.37 6.28
CA ASN A 134 8.90 19.58 6.59
C ASN A 134 8.23 18.22 6.73
N THR A 135 8.03 17.77 7.97
CA THR A 135 7.64 16.38 8.26
C THR A 135 6.39 16.33 9.10
N SER A 136 5.42 15.51 8.68
CA SER A 136 4.28 15.10 9.49
C SER A 136 3.99 13.61 9.38
N ALA A 137 3.17 13.09 10.28
CA ALA A 137 2.74 11.70 10.28
C ALA A 137 1.22 11.61 10.44
N ALA A 138 0.60 10.73 9.65
CA ALA A 138 -0.77 10.29 9.83
C ALA A 138 -0.78 8.94 10.51
N ILE A 139 -1.53 8.80 11.59
CA ILE A 139 -1.76 7.52 12.28
C ILE A 139 -3.03 6.93 11.71
N THR A 140 -2.91 5.80 11.01
CA THR A 140 -4.00 5.20 10.24
C THR A 140 -4.31 3.79 10.69
N LEU A 141 -5.61 3.44 10.68
CA LEU A 141 -6.09 2.11 11.03
C LEU A 141 -5.78 1.10 9.92
N ASN A 142 -5.28 -0.07 10.30
CA ASN A 142 -5.05 -1.23 9.45
C ASN A 142 -5.65 -2.49 10.10
N GLY A 143 -6.91 -2.43 10.49
CA GLY A 143 -7.64 -3.55 11.08
C GLY A 143 -8.23 -4.49 10.02
N GLU A 144 -8.68 -3.94 8.88
CA GLU A 144 -9.10 -4.70 7.71
C GLU A 144 -8.28 -4.29 6.48
N PRO A 145 -8.22 -5.10 5.41
CA PRO A 145 -7.59 -4.70 4.15
C PRO A 145 -8.16 -3.41 3.59
N LEU A 146 -7.30 -2.51 3.13
CA LEU A 146 -7.69 -1.29 2.44
C LEU A 146 -8.03 -1.64 0.98
N GLY A 147 -9.18 -1.18 0.49
CA GLY A 147 -9.71 -1.64 -0.80
C GLY A 147 -10.27 -3.06 -0.73
N TYR A 148 -10.39 -3.69 -1.87
CA TYR A 148 -10.93 -5.04 -2.04
C TYR A 148 -9.93 -6.02 -2.65
N ALA A 149 -8.90 -5.51 -3.34
CA ALA A 149 -7.90 -6.33 -4.00
C ALA A 149 -6.66 -6.55 -3.12
N ILE A 150 -6.22 -7.78 -2.99
CA ILE A 150 -5.01 -8.18 -2.27
C ILE A 150 -4.19 -9.09 -3.18
N GLY A 151 -3.08 -8.58 -3.70
CA GLY A 151 -2.21 -9.24 -4.68
C GLY A 151 -1.52 -8.21 -5.54
N ASN A 152 -0.71 -8.63 -6.54
CA ASN A 152 0.12 -7.69 -7.29
C ASN A 152 -0.67 -7.03 -8.44
N ALA A 153 -1.00 -7.76 -9.50
CA ALA A 153 -1.77 -7.25 -10.63
C ALA A 153 -3.17 -6.78 -10.22
N LEU A 154 -3.83 -7.53 -9.32
CA LEU A 154 -5.17 -7.19 -8.83
C LEU A 154 -5.20 -5.81 -8.16
N GLU A 155 -4.19 -5.50 -7.34
CA GLU A 155 -4.10 -4.18 -6.70
C GLU A 155 -3.77 -3.06 -7.71
N ILE A 156 -2.97 -3.33 -8.75
CA ILE A 156 -2.76 -2.33 -9.82
C ILE A 156 -4.05 -2.07 -10.59
N GLN A 157 -4.85 -3.09 -10.87
CA GLN A 157 -6.18 -2.90 -11.46
C GLN A 157 -7.08 -2.03 -10.57
N GLU A 158 -7.06 -2.23 -9.25
CA GLU A 158 -7.79 -1.39 -8.30
C GLU A 158 -7.25 0.04 -8.26
N VAL A 159 -5.93 0.24 -8.32
CA VAL A 159 -5.31 1.57 -8.46
C VAL A 159 -5.82 2.30 -9.71
N ILE A 160 -5.94 1.61 -10.85
CA ILE A 160 -6.50 2.18 -12.09
C ILE A 160 -7.94 2.64 -11.86
N GLU A 161 -8.77 1.85 -11.16
CA GLU A 161 -10.14 2.24 -10.83
C GLU A 161 -10.18 3.48 -9.92
N VAL A 162 -9.34 3.54 -8.87
CA VAL A 162 -9.25 4.72 -8.00
C VAL A 162 -8.82 5.96 -8.77
N LEU A 163 -7.79 5.84 -9.63
CA LEU A 163 -7.32 6.97 -10.43
C LEU A 163 -8.27 7.37 -11.55
N SER A 164 -9.26 6.52 -11.85
CA SER A 164 -10.39 6.79 -12.76
C SER A 164 -11.66 7.25 -12.02
N ASP A 165 -11.56 7.63 -10.74
CA ASP A 165 -12.66 8.08 -9.86
C ASP A 165 -13.78 7.04 -9.65
N ARG A 166 -13.45 5.74 -9.72
CA ARG A 166 -14.40 4.60 -9.60
C ARG A 166 -14.05 3.59 -8.52
N GLY A 167 -12.89 3.67 -7.90
CA GLY A 167 -12.37 2.67 -6.96
C GLY A 167 -13.08 2.62 -5.61
N PRO A 168 -12.62 1.74 -4.70
CA PRO A 168 -13.13 1.62 -3.34
C PRO A 168 -13.09 2.93 -2.56
N GLU A 169 -14.17 3.22 -1.84
CA GLU A 169 -14.35 4.48 -1.11
C GLU A 169 -13.32 4.67 -0.01
N ASP A 170 -12.98 3.60 0.75
CA ASP A 170 -12.00 3.65 1.84
C ASP A 170 -10.59 3.98 1.33
N LEU A 171 -10.17 3.32 0.24
CA LEU A 171 -8.88 3.58 -0.40
C LEU A 171 -8.83 5.00 -0.99
N ARG A 172 -9.89 5.40 -1.69
CA ARG A 172 -10.02 6.75 -2.26
C ARG A 172 -9.96 7.82 -1.17
N GLU A 173 -10.71 7.65 -0.09
CA GLU A 173 -10.77 8.59 1.03
C GLU A 173 -9.41 8.74 1.72
N LEU A 174 -8.73 7.63 2.02
CA LEU A 174 -7.39 7.68 2.59
C LEU A 174 -6.41 8.42 1.68
N CYS A 175 -6.42 8.10 0.37
CA CYS A 175 -5.53 8.74 -0.60
C CYS A 175 -5.80 10.26 -0.73
N LEU A 176 -7.06 10.70 -0.69
CA LEU A 176 -7.42 12.12 -0.72
C LEU A 176 -6.93 12.85 0.54
N ARG A 177 -7.15 12.27 1.72
CA ARG A 177 -6.73 12.88 2.99
C ARG A 177 -5.21 12.95 3.11
N LEU A 178 -4.49 11.87 2.81
CA LEU A 178 -3.01 11.87 2.82
C LEU A 178 -2.43 12.77 1.72
N GLY A 179 -3.02 12.75 0.53
CA GLY A 179 -2.60 13.61 -0.57
C GLY A 179 -2.77 15.10 -0.26
N ALA A 180 -3.87 15.51 0.38
CA ALA A 180 -4.08 16.89 0.83
C ALA A 180 -3.02 17.34 1.86
N GLN A 181 -2.62 16.46 2.77
CA GLN A 181 -1.50 16.71 3.69
C GLN A 181 -0.16 16.84 2.94
N MET A 182 0.06 16.03 1.89
CA MET A 182 1.26 16.16 1.06
C MET A 182 1.30 17.50 0.33
N LEU A 183 0.16 18.00 -0.20
CA LEU A 183 0.08 19.33 -0.82
C LEU A 183 0.37 20.43 0.19
N LYS A 184 -0.15 20.32 1.43
CA LYS A 184 0.14 21.25 2.52
C LYS A 184 1.64 21.28 2.86
N LEU A 185 2.25 20.12 3.09
CA LEU A 185 3.66 19.98 3.44
C LEU A 185 4.60 20.52 2.36
N SER A 186 4.21 20.40 1.09
CA SER A 186 5.00 20.89 -0.05
C SER A 186 4.69 22.34 -0.44
N ASN A 187 3.87 23.06 0.34
CA ASN A 187 3.44 24.44 0.11
C ASN A 187 2.75 24.68 -1.26
N ILE A 188 2.12 23.65 -1.83
CA ILE A 188 1.33 23.75 -3.05
C ILE A 188 -0.05 24.33 -2.71
N GLU A 189 -0.69 23.80 -1.67
CA GLU A 189 -1.92 24.33 -1.10
C GLU A 189 -1.90 24.10 0.42
N VAL A 190 -1.92 25.18 1.20
CA VAL A 190 -1.78 25.12 2.67
C VAL A 190 -3.10 24.77 3.37
N ASP A 191 -4.23 25.01 2.73
CA ASP A 191 -5.57 24.63 3.20
C ASP A 191 -5.85 23.19 2.77
N VAL A 192 -5.97 22.29 3.74
CA VAL A 192 -6.19 20.86 3.50
C VAL A 192 -7.51 20.59 2.75
N ASN A 193 -8.57 21.38 3.01
CA ASN A 193 -9.85 21.20 2.32
C ASN A 193 -9.75 21.63 0.85
N LYS A 194 -9.03 22.71 0.55
CA LYS A 194 -8.76 23.11 -0.83
C LYS A 194 -7.83 22.12 -1.51
N GLY A 195 -6.79 21.62 -0.80
CA GLY A 195 -5.92 20.57 -1.27
C GLY A 195 -6.70 19.31 -1.65
N ARG A 196 -7.66 18.89 -0.82
CA ARG A 196 -8.57 17.79 -1.13
C ARG A 196 -9.37 18.06 -2.42
N ALA A 197 -9.97 19.24 -2.55
CA ALA A 197 -10.74 19.61 -3.75
C ALA A 197 -9.88 19.56 -5.03
N ILE A 198 -8.62 20.00 -4.97
CA ILE A 198 -7.66 19.88 -6.09
C ILE A 198 -7.46 18.41 -6.46
N LEU A 199 -7.29 17.51 -5.47
CA LEU A 199 -7.09 16.09 -5.72
C LEU A 199 -8.35 15.40 -6.28
N GLU A 200 -9.54 15.79 -5.82
CA GLU A 200 -10.80 15.30 -6.40
C GLU A 200 -10.95 15.77 -7.85
N GLU A 201 -10.53 16.97 -8.18
CA GLU A 201 -10.57 17.48 -9.55
C GLU A 201 -9.60 16.71 -10.47
N VAL A 202 -8.39 16.38 -10.03
CA VAL A 202 -7.45 15.62 -10.87
C VAL A 202 -7.87 14.15 -11.07
N LEU A 203 -8.71 13.59 -10.19
CA LEU A 203 -9.37 12.31 -10.41
C LEU A 203 -10.45 12.45 -11.48
N LYS A 204 -11.38 13.38 -11.32
CA LYS A 204 -12.53 13.61 -12.20
C LYS A 204 -12.12 13.93 -13.64
N ASN A 205 -11.07 14.73 -13.82
CA ASN A 205 -10.61 15.15 -15.15
C ASN A 205 -9.59 14.20 -15.80
N GLY A 206 -9.28 13.04 -15.15
CA GLY A 206 -8.41 12.00 -15.67
C GLY A 206 -6.90 12.27 -15.54
N LYS A 207 -6.47 13.45 -15.06
CA LYS A 207 -5.05 13.78 -14.95
C LYS A 207 -4.28 12.84 -14.01
N ALA A 208 -4.95 12.29 -13.01
CA ALA A 208 -4.32 11.32 -12.11
C ALA A 208 -3.97 10.01 -12.82
N LEU A 209 -4.86 9.50 -13.69
CA LEU A 209 -4.61 8.31 -14.51
C LEU A 209 -3.53 8.58 -15.56
N GLU A 210 -3.56 9.74 -16.22
CA GLU A 210 -2.50 10.12 -17.18
C GLU A 210 -1.13 10.17 -16.51
N LYS A 211 -1.07 10.59 -15.24
CA LYS A 211 0.19 10.59 -14.48
C LYS A 211 0.70 9.16 -14.17
N LEU A 212 -0.19 8.18 -14.00
CA LEU A 212 0.19 6.77 -13.91
C LEU A 212 0.76 6.27 -15.25
N LYS A 213 0.14 6.61 -16.39
CA LYS A 213 0.65 6.27 -17.71
C LYS A 213 2.04 6.86 -17.95
N GLU A 214 2.26 8.12 -17.57
CA GLU A 214 3.59 8.75 -17.66
C GLU A 214 4.64 8.00 -16.81
N LEU A 215 4.30 7.58 -15.59
CA LEU A 215 5.18 6.79 -14.72
C LEU A 215 5.55 5.47 -15.41
N VAL A 216 4.54 4.75 -15.91
CA VAL A 216 4.72 3.45 -16.56
C VAL A 216 5.59 3.59 -17.82
N ALA A 217 5.28 4.54 -18.69
CA ALA A 217 6.07 4.81 -19.91
C ALA A 217 7.52 5.20 -19.60
N ASN A 218 7.75 6.09 -18.60
CA ASN A 218 9.09 6.54 -18.25
C ASN A 218 9.96 5.40 -17.70
N GLN A 219 9.36 4.39 -17.06
CA GLN A 219 10.05 3.24 -16.48
C GLN A 219 9.95 1.97 -17.36
N GLY A 220 9.64 2.12 -18.66
CA GLY A 220 9.70 1.05 -19.64
C GLY A 220 8.52 0.06 -19.64
N GLY A 221 7.50 0.32 -18.83
CA GLY A 221 6.33 -0.54 -18.72
C GLY A 221 5.36 -0.37 -19.89
N ASP A 222 4.58 -1.40 -20.12
CA ASP A 222 3.52 -1.40 -21.13
C ASP A 222 2.32 -0.56 -20.67
N VAL A 223 2.11 0.58 -21.32
CA VAL A 223 1.00 1.49 -21.00
C VAL A 223 -0.36 0.91 -21.39
N SER A 224 -0.41 -0.03 -22.34
CA SER A 224 -1.66 -0.62 -22.79
C SER A 224 -2.46 -1.29 -21.67
N VAL A 225 -1.78 -1.90 -20.67
CA VAL A 225 -2.44 -2.51 -19.51
C VAL A 225 -3.10 -1.47 -18.58
N ILE A 226 -2.65 -0.21 -18.65
CA ILE A 226 -3.29 0.89 -17.91
C ILE A 226 -4.52 1.40 -18.64
N GLU A 227 -4.54 1.30 -19.96
CA GLU A 227 -5.69 1.67 -20.81
C GLU A 227 -6.78 0.59 -20.79
N ASP A 228 -6.36 -0.66 -20.82
CA ASP A 228 -7.24 -1.82 -20.67
C ASP A 228 -6.69 -2.79 -19.62
N LYS A 229 -7.25 -2.72 -18.42
CA LYS A 229 -6.86 -3.58 -17.28
C LYS A 229 -7.08 -5.08 -17.52
N ASN A 230 -7.88 -5.47 -18.54
CA ASN A 230 -8.07 -6.87 -18.88
C ASN A 230 -6.85 -7.49 -19.59
N LEU A 231 -5.87 -6.67 -19.98
CA LEU A 231 -4.59 -7.13 -20.51
C LEU A 231 -3.61 -7.61 -19.44
N PHE A 232 -3.90 -7.36 -18.14
CA PHE A 232 -3.11 -7.98 -17.06
C PHE A 232 -3.28 -9.49 -17.07
N THR A 233 -2.18 -10.22 -16.90
CA THR A 233 -2.22 -11.65 -16.67
C THR A 233 -2.70 -11.92 -15.25
N ILE A 234 -3.91 -12.42 -15.11
CA ILE A 234 -4.49 -12.89 -13.85
C ILE A 234 -4.43 -14.41 -13.82
N ALA A 235 -4.22 -15.01 -12.64
CA ALA A 235 -4.18 -16.45 -12.46
C ALA A 235 -5.51 -17.09 -12.91
N GLU A 236 -5.40 -18.24 -13.60
CA GLU A 236 -6.53 -18.85 -14.32
C GLU A 236 -7.59 -19.45 -13.41
N ILE A 237 -7.20 -19.89 -12.19
CA ILE A 237 -8.12 -20.52 -11.25
C ILE A 237 -8.73 -19.42 -10.38
N ALA A 238 -10.06 -19.31 -10.42
CA ALA A 238 -10.84 -18.44 -9.56
C ALA A 238 -11.70 -19.31 -8.64
N HIS A 239 -11.39 -19.31 -7.33
CA HIS A 239 -12.07 -20.10 -6.32
C HIS A 239 -12.89 -19.21 -5.39
N GLU A 240 -14.21 -19.40 -5.36
CA GLU A 240 -15.12 -18.64 -4.51
C GLU A 240 -15.12 -19.19 -3.06
N VAL A 241 -14.79 -18.33 -2.10
CA VAL A 241 -14.88 -18.63 -0.68
C VAL A 241 -16.22 -18.15 -0.14
N LYS A 242 -17.00 -19.07 0.47
CA LYS A 242 -18.38 -18.81 0.88
C LYS A 242 -18.53 -18.74 2.40
N ALA A 243 -19.46 -17.88 2.83
CA ALA A 243 -19.83 -17.75 4.24
C ALA A 243 -20.39 -19.08 4.78
N GLN A 244 -19.86 -19.53 5.90
CA GLN A 244 -20.29 -20.75 6.59
C GLN A 244 -21.52 -20.52 7.50
N GLU A 245 -21.72 -19.28 7.92
CA GLU A 245 -22.80 -18.83 8.78
C GLU A 245 -23.35 -17.48 8.31
N GLU A 246 -24.49 -17.06 8.83
CA GLU A 246 -25.09 -15.75 8.57
C GLU A 246 -24.73 -14.74 9.66
N GLY A 247 -24.75 -13.45 9.33
CA GLY A 247 -24.48 -12.36 10.27
C GLY A 247 -23.77 -11.17 9.62
N TYR A 248 -23.41 -10.22 10.45
CA TYR A 248 -22.51 -9.13 10.03
C TYR A 248 -21.06 -9.58 10.09
N VAL A 249 -20.27 -9.23 9.09
CA VAL A 249 -18.82 -9.29 9.20
C VAL A 249 -18.40 -8.30 10.30
N TYR A 250 -18.07 -8.81 11.47
CA TYR A 250 -17.74 -8.02 12.65
C TYR A 250 -16.26 -7.65 12.68
N GLU A 251 -15.39 -8.60 12.30
CA GLU A 251 -13.96 -8.40 12.11
C GLU A 251 -13.50 -9.04 10.81
N LEU A 252 -12.51 -8.43 10.17
CA LEU A 252 -11.81 -8.97 9.01
C LEU A 252 -10.31 -8.71 9.19
N ASN A 253 -9.59 -9.68 9.73
CA ASN A 253 -8.18 -9.55 10.11
C ASN A 253 -7.29 -9.36 8.88
N ALA A 254 -6.71 -8.16 8.72
CA ALA A 254 -5.89 -7.81 7.56
C ALA A 254 -4.62 -8.66 7.42
N GLU A 255 -3.98 -9.06 8.54
CA GLU A 255 -2.79 -9.92 8.53
C GLU A 255 -3.10 -11.29 7.94
N LYS A 256 -4.20 -11.91 8.41
CA LYS A 256 -4.64 -13.22 7.91
C LYS A 256 -5.04 -13.19 6.44
N VAL A 257 -5.72 -12.13 5.98
CA VAL A 257 -6.02 -11.95 4.55
C VAL A 257 -4.74 -11.82 3.73
N GLY A 258 -3.74 -11.06 4.22
CA GLY A 258 -2.43 -10.97 3.59
C GLY A 258 -1.70 -12.32 3.51
N ILE A 259 -1.75 -13.12 4.59
CA ILE A 259 -1.20 -14.49 4.61
C ILE A 259 -1.95 -15.40 3.63
N ALA A 260 -3.28 -15.32 3.56
CA ALA A 260 -4.07 -16.10 2.60
C ALA A 260 -3.67 -15.77 1.15
N SER A 261 -3.46 -14.49 0.83
CA SER A 261 -2.98 -14.05 -0.49
C SER A 261 -1.57 -14.57 -0.81
N LEU A 262 -0.66 -14.56 0.18
CA LEU A 262 0.68 -15.15 0.05
C LEU A 262 0.58 -16.65 -0.25
N LEU A 263 -0.25 -17.39 0.49
CA LEU A 263 -0.48 -18.83 0.29
C LEU A 263 -1.08 -19.13 -1.09
N ALA A 264 -1.90 -18.23 -1.65
CA ALA A 264 -2.40 -18.34 -3.02
C ALA A 264 -1.31 -18.18 -4.09
N GLY A 265 -0.11 -17.68 -3.73
CA GLY A 265 1.01 -17.47 -4.64
C GLY A 265 1.40 -16.02 -4.89
N ALA A 266 0.65 -15.05 -4.32
CA ALA A 266 0.91 -13.62 -4.56
C ALA A 266 2.13 -13.06 -3.81
N GLY A 267 2.76 -13.83 -2.92
CA GLY A 267 3.92 -13.43 -2.14
C GLY A 267 5.00 -14.52 -2.09
N ARG A 268 6.05 -14.29 -1.29
CA ARG A 268 7.16 -15.22 -1.07
C ARG A 268 7.11 -15.76 0.35
N GLU A 269 7.04 -17.06 0.51
CA GLU A 269 7.24 -17.76 1.78
C GLU A 269 8.75 -17.84 2.10
N THR A 270 9.57 -18.04 1.06
CA THR A 270 11.02 -18.07 1.13
C THR A 270 11.65 -17.07 0.14
N LYS A 271 12.96 -16.80 0.28
CA LYS A 271 13.66 -15.87 -0.63
C LYS A 271 13.74 -16.37 -2.07
N ASP A 272 13.65 -17.70 -2.26
CA ASP A 272 13.83 -18.35 -3.55
C ASP A 272 12.50 -18.54 -4.30
N ASP A 273 11.36 -18.21 -3.66
CA ASP A 273 10.05 -18.34 -4.27
C ASP A 273 9.84 -17.33 -5.40
N VAL A 274 9.22 -17.80 -6.47
CA VAL A 274 8.77 -16.97 -7.58
C VAL A 274 7.36 -16.48 -7.29
N ILE A 275 7.15 -15.17 -7.34
CA ILE A 275 5.82 -14.58 -7.19
C ILE A 275 4.98 -14.87 -8.44
N ASP A 276 3.78 -15.38 -8.24
CA ASP A 276 2.72 -15.32 -9.25
C ASP A 276 2.04 -13.95 -9.18
N TYR A 277 2.41 -13.06 -10.11
CA TYR A 277 1.86 -11.70 -10.13
C TYR A 277 0.36 -11.64 -10.42
N GLY A 278 -0.21 -12.72 -11.00
CA GLY A 278 -1.65 -12.85 -11.27
C GLY A 278 -2.45 -13.41 -10.11
N ALA A 279 -1.77 -13.99 -9.09
CA ALA A 279 -2.42 -14.56 -7.91
C ALA A 279 -2.83 -13.47 -6.92
N GLY A 280 -3.81 -13.81 -6.07
CA GLY A 280 -4.27 -12.93 -5.00
C GLY A 280 -5.70 -13.20 -4.58
N ILE A 281 -6.31 -12.21 -3.94
CA ILE A 281 -7.68 -12.28 -3.41
C ILE A 281 -8.44 -11.02 -3.79
N ILE A 282 -9.69 -11.19 -4.22
CA ILE A 282 -10.67 -10.10 -4.33
C ILE A 282 -11.73 -10.33 -3.25
N LEU A 283 -11.85 -9.40 -2.32
CA LEU A 283 -12.90 -9.40 -1.30
C LEU A 283 -14.24 -9.00 -1.92
N SER A 284 -15.32 -9.67 -1.51
CA SER A 284 -16.70 -9.29 -1.84
C SER A 284 -17.40 -8.68 -0.63
N LYS A 285 -16.97 -9.04 0.57
CA LYS A 285 -17.55 -8.60 1.84
C LYS A 285 -16.47 -8.10 2.78
N LYS A 286 -16.70 -6.94 3.36
CA LYS A 286 -15.83 -6.26 4.34
C LYS A 286 -16.60 -6.00 5.64
N MET A 287 -15.90 -5.48 6.66
CA MET A 287 -16.51 -5.15 7.95
C MET A 287 -17.80 -4.34 7.78
N GLY A 288 -18.84 -4.73 8.52
CA GLY A 288 -20.17 -4.12 8.47
C GLY A 288 -21.10 -4.62 7.37
N SER A 289 -20.63 -5.49 6.45
CA SER A 289 -21.48 -6.18 5.49
C SER A 289 -22.31 -7.26 6.18
N TYR A 290 -23.61 -7.36 5.86
CA TYR A 290 -24.41 -8.51 6.24
C TYR A 290 -24.25 -9.60 5.20
N VAL A 291 -24.14 -10.85 5.62
CA VAL A 291 -24.01 -12.02 4.77
C VAL A 291 -25.00 -13.10 5.20
N ASN A 292 -25.51 -13.85 4.23
CA ASN A 292 -26.24 -15.09 4.48
C ASN A 292 -25.29 -16.27 4.30
N LYS A 293 -25.59 -17.39 4.94
CA LYS A 293 -24.83 -18.62 4.70
C LYS A 293 -24.82 -18.96 3.21
N GLY A 294 -23.62 -19.16 2.64
CA GLY A 294 -23.41 -19.43 1.22
C GLY A 294 -23.13 -18.21 0.35
N ASP A 295 -23.26 -16.97 0.87
CA ASP A 295 -22.83 -15.76 0.17
C ASP A 295 -21.32 -15.80 -0.07
N ILE A 296 -20.86 -15.25 -1.21
CA ILE A 296 -19.44 -15.14 -1.53
C ILE A 296 -18.81 -14.07 -0.64
N LEU A 297 -17.82 -14.46 0.16
CA LEU A 297 -16.99 -13.58 0.98
C LEU A 297 -15.85 -12.97 0.17
N ALA A 298 -15.20 -13.80 -0.63
CA ALA A 298 -14.06 -13.41 -1.47
C ALA A 298 -13.84 -14.43 -2.59
N THR A 299 -12.99 -14.08 -3.57
CA THR A 299 -12.49 -14.97 -4.60
C THR A 299 -10.98 -15.06 -4.52
N ILE A 300 -10.42 -16.27 -4.42
CA ILE A 300 -8.99 -16.57 -4.48
C ILE A 300 -8.61 -16.80 -5.93
N TYR A 301 -7.58 -16.13 -6.41
CA TYR A 301 -6.96 -16.33 -7.71
C TYR A 301 -5.60 -16.99 -7.53
N THR A 302 -5.36 -18.11 -8.23
CA THR A 302 -4.10 -18.85 -8.16
C THR A 302 -3.83 -19.61 -9.47
N SER A 303 -2.59 -19.85 -9.81
CA SER A 303 -2.20 -20.72 -10.93
C SER A 303 -1.97 -22.17 -10.50
N ASP A 304 -2.10 -22.48 -9.19
CA ASP A 304 -1.84 -23.81 -8.61
C ASP A 304 -3.00 -24.24 -7.69
N MET A 305 -3.77 -25.26 -8.13
CA MET A 305 -4.90 -25.80 -7.36
C MET A 305 -4.52 -26.30 -5.96
N SER A 306 -3.29 -26.76 -5.77
CA SER A 306 -2.82 -27.27 -4.47
C SER A 306 -2.71 -26.20 -3.38
N ARG A 307 -2.74 -24.93 -3.77
CA ARG A 307 -2.68 -23.76 -2.87
C ARG A 307 -4.04 -23.34 -2.31
N ILE A 308 -5.14 -23.79 -2.93
CA ILE A 308 -6.50 -23.35 -2.61
C ILE A 308 -6.86 -23.68 -1.17
N GLU A 309 -6.72 -24.94 -0.76
CA GLU A 309 -7.18 -25.41 0.56
C GLU A 309 -6.58 -24.59 1.71
N LYS A 310 -5.27 -24.39 1.71
CA LYS A 310 -4.57 -23.62 2.76
C LYS A 310 -4.93 -22.13 2.73
N SER A 311 -5.06 -21.56 1.51
CA SER A 311 -5.44 -20.17 1.34
C SER A 311 -6.87 -19.93 1.80
N GLU A 312 -7.82 -20.81 1.46
CA GLU A 312 -9.22 -20.73 1.89
C GLU A 312 -9.36 -20.88 3.40
N GLU A 313 -8.70 -21.86 4.02
CA GLU A 313 -8.69 -22.05 5.47
C GLU A 313 -8.22 -20.79 6.20
N MET A 314 -7.09 -20.24 5.75
CA MET A 314 -6.53 -19.01 6.30
C MET A 314 -7.49 -17.82 6.12
N LEU A 315 -8.07 -17.67 4.93
CA LEU A 315 -9.02 -16.58 4.62
C LEU A 315 -10.29 -16.69 5.44
N LEU A 316 -10.88 -17.86 5.58
CA LEU A 316 -12.06 -18.07 6.44
C LEU A 316 -11.76 -17.71 7.90
N SER A 317 -10.56 -18.04 8.39
CA SER A 317 -10.13 -17.68 9.75
C SER A 317 -9.96 -16.17 9.96
N ALA A 318 -9.90 -15.37 8.89
CA ALA A 318 -9.81 -13.92 8.98
C ALA A 318 -11.15 -13.25 9.29
N TYR A 319 -12.26 -13.94 9.01
CA TYR A 319 -13.61 -13.42 9.23
C TYR A 319 -14.15 -13.83 10.61
N THR A 320 -14.68 -12.84 11.34
CA THR A 320 -15.48 -13.06 12.54
C THR A 320 -16.89 -12.55 12.28
N MET A 321 -17.89 -13.38 12.46
CA MET A 321 -19.30 -13.01 12.28
C MET A 321 -19.97 -12.65 13.60
N SER A 322 -20.97 -11.77 13.55
CA SER A 322 -21.79 -11.38 14.71
C SER A 322 -23.20 -11.01 14.28
N ASN A 323 -24.15 -11.13 15.22
CA ASN A 323 -25.50 -10.59 15.05
C ASN A 323 -25.53 -9.05 15.13
N GLU A 324 -24.49 -8.44 15.67
CA GLU A 324 -24.38 -6.99 15.81
C GLU A 324 -23.46 -6.40 14.72
N LYS A 325 -23.92 -5.27 14.14
CA LYS A 325 -23.09 -4.54 13.16
C LYS A 325 -21.98 -3.80 13.88
N PRO A 326 -20.70 -3.95 13.44
CA PRO A 326 -19.58 -3.22 14.03
C PRO A 326 -19.72 -1.71 13.80
N ALA A 327 -19.23 -0.92 14.76
CA ALA A 327 -19.10 0.53 14.57
C ALA A 327 -18.01 0.85 13.52
N LYS A 328 -18.30 1.79 12.61
CA LYS A 328 -17.32 2.24 11.63
C LYS A 328 -16.28 3.13 12.34
N ALA A 329 -15.02 2.73 12.32
CA ALA A 329 -13.91 3.54 12.81
C ALA A 329 -13.45 4.54 11.72
N ASP A 330 -12.94 5.72 12.15
CA ASP A 330 -12.25 6.63 11.21
C ASP A 330 -10.90 6.00 10.83
N ILE A 331 -10.62 6.02 9.53
CA ILE A 331 -9.39 5.45 8.97
C ILE A 331 -8.14 6.25 9.40
N ILE A 332 -8.25 7.56 9.65
CA ILE A 332 -7.16 8.38 10.20
C ILE A 332 -7.50 8.75 11.64
N HIS A 333 -6.75 8.19 12.57
CA HIS A 333 -6.90 8.48 13.99
C HIS A 333 -6.38 9.88 14.36
N LYS A 334 -5.19 10.27 13.84
CA LYS A 334 -4.52 11.51 14.23
C LYS A 334 -3.48 11.93 13.18
N ILE A 335 -3.28 13.23 13.05
CA ILE A 335 -2.14 13.83 12.32
C ILE A 335 -1.20 14.45 13.35
N ILE A 336 0.10 14.15 13.26
CA ILE A 336 1.18 14.73 14.07
C ILE A 336 2.01 15.63 13.14
N GLU A 337 2.11 16.91 13.50
CA GLU A 337 2.86 17.95 12.77
C GLU A 337 4.06 18.44 13.58
#